data_88585f02dd2585e1dc1eff810e9449b9
#
_entry.id   88585f02dd2585e1dc1eff810e9449b9
#
_cell.length_a   1.000
_cell.length_b   1.000
_cell.length_c   1.000
_cell.angle_alpha   90.00
_cell.angle_beta   90.00
_cell.angle_gamma   90.00
#
_symmetry.space_group_name_H-M   'P 1'
#
loop_
_entity.id
_entity.type
_entity.pdbx_description
1 polymer ?
#
loop_
_entity_poly.entity_id
_entity_poly.type
_entity_poly.pdbx_seq_one_letter_code
_entity_poly.pdbx_strand_id
1 'polypeptide(L)'
;NQGFGVSVLDLKADSMTTDIADNIDIIVIADVREAYTPDEIAKIQRFIARGGNMIIACEPRRQPLMNPLVENLGITFMPGIVVEETEGYAPNQLFVNPTETAITENKGYYTMGRYGSKLSMPGAVELVLNDSCGFKSSVLFATTAKAWNEQQTTDFVDDKPEINPETGEKADSIPLVVRLIRQVGDKEQRIYVCGDADCMANSELTTNRNDLSTSNFTLITEAFRELSYNQFPVNDDRPHPYD
;
A
#
# COMPACT_ATOMS: atom_id res chain seq x y z
N ASN A 1 19.37 3.92 -6.87
CA ASN A 1 19.28 5.38 -6.69
C ASN A 1 18.65 5.97 -7.95
N GLN A 2 17.35 6.24 -7.90
CA GLN A 2 16.55 6.66 -9.06
C GLN A 2 16.32 8.18 -9.08
N GLY A 3 17.22 8.96 -8.45
CA GLY A 3 17.13 10.41 -8.43
C GLY A 3 16.38 10.99 -7.23
N PHE A 4 15.81 10.16 -6.35
CA PHE A 4 15.25 10.65 -5.08
C PHE A 4 16.33 10.82 -4.02
N GLY A 5 16.29 11.94 -3.29
CA GLY A 5 16.95 12.08 -2.00
C GLY A 5 16.15 11.31 -0.94
N VAL A 6 16.74 10.25 -0.39
CA VAL A 6 16.07 9.42 0.62
C VAL A 6 16.75 9.57 1.97
N SER A 7 15.98 9.84 3.00
CA SER A 7 16.44 9.92 4.39
C SER A 7 15.43 9.34 5.35
N VAL A 8 15.90 8.91 6.50
CA VAL A 8 15.02 8.54 7.62
C VAL A 8 14.49 9.83 8.24
N LEU A 9 13.18 9.87 8.45
CA LEU A 9 12.49 10.97 9.12
C LEU A 9 12.25 10.60 10.58
N ASP A 10 13.02 11.22 11.48
CA ASP A 10 12.82 11.09 12.92
C ASP A 10 11.86 12.17 13.43
N LEU A 11 10.62 11.78 13.73
CA LEU A 11 9.58 12.68 14.22
C LEU A 11 9.81 13.17 15.66
N LYS A 12 10.73 12.54 16.41
CA LYS A 12 11.12 12.91 17.79
C LYS A 12 12.30 13.88 17.82
N ALA A 13 13.01 14.08 16.68
CA ALA A 13 14.20 14.90 16.66
C ALA A 13 13.91 16.34 17.08
N ASP A 14 14.82 16.94 17.86
CA ASP A 14 14.72 18.33 18.32
C ASP A 14 14.64 19.36 17.17
N SER A 15 15.20 19.03 16.01
CA SER A 15 15.10 19.83 14.78
C SER A 15 13.69 19.88 14.20
N MET A 16 12.80 19.00 14.64
CA MET A 16 11.38 18.95 14.26
C MET A 16 10.46 19.45 15.37
N THR A 17 10.77 20.56 15.93
CA THR A 17 10.05 21.12 17.08
C THR A 17 8.56 21.40 16.81
N THR A 18 8.18 21.64 15.57
CA THR A 18 6.79 21.99 15.23
C THR A 18 6.20 21.13 14.09
N ASP A 19 6.89 20.95 12.97
CA ASP A 19 6.33 20.33 11.77
C ASP A 19 7.39 19.63 10.91
N ILE A 20 6.89 18.72 10.04
CA ILE A 20 7.68 18.11 8.98
C ILE A 20 8.09 19.21 7.98
N ALA A 21 9.38 19.24 7.61
CA ALA A 21 9.94 20.30 6.76
C ALA A 21 9.24 20.40 5.39
N ASP A 22 9.19 21.62 4.84
CA ASP A 22 8.49 21.89 3.58
C ASP A 22 9.17 21.29 2.34
N ASN A 23 10.46 20.95 2.45
CA ASN A 23 11.23 20.32 1.38
C ASN A 23 11.05 18.76 1.34
N ILE A 24 10.18 18.21 2.17
CA ILE A 24 9.80 16.79 2.09
C ILE A 24 8.59 16.69 1.17
N ASP A 25 8.76 16.02 0.04
CA ASP A 25 7.71 15.85 -0.97
C ASP A 25 6.86 14.62 -0.73
N ILE A 26 7.49 13.52 -0.31
CA ILE A 26 6.83 12.20 -0.14
C ILE A 26 7.28 11.58 1.18
N ILE A 27 6.31 11.09 1.95
CA ILE A 27 6.58 10.28 3.14
C ILE A 27 6.12 8.84 2.89
N VAL A 28 6.98 7.89 3.28
CA VAL A 28 6.64 6.46 3.29
C VAL A 28 6.57 6.00 4.75
N ILE A 29 5.43 5.43 5.13
CA ILE A 29 5.22 4.80 6.44
C ILE A 29 4.88 3.33 6.18
N ALA A 30 5.75 2.43 6.64
CA ALA A 30 5.58 1.00 6.43
C ALA A 30 6.08 0.21 7.64
N ASP A 31 5.47 -0.94 7.92
CA ASP A 31 5.82 -1.89 9.00
C ASP A 31 6.06 -1.21 10.36
N VAL A 32 5.12 -0.40 10.81
CA VAL A 32 5.18 0.29 12.10
C VAL A 32 5.08 -0.72 13.24
N ARG A 33 6.07 -0.72 14.14
CA ARG A 33 6.19 -1.68 15.25
C ARG A 33 5.87 -1.10 16.61
N GLU A 34 5.85 0.21 16.73
CA GLU A 34 5.53 0.94 17.96
C GLU A 34 4.49 2.01 17.66
N ALA A 35 3.62 2.25 18.63
CA ALA A 35 2.59 3.29 18.49
C ALA A 35 3.25 4.68 18.40
N TYR A 36 2.78 5.47 17.46
CA TYR A 36 3.11 6.89 17.42
C TYR A 36 2.48 7.63 18.60
N THR A 37 3.21 8.58 19.16
CA THR A 37 2.66 9.50 20.15
C THR A 37 1.62 10.43 19.51
N PRO A 38 0.72 11.05 20.30
CA PRO A 38 -0.23 12.03 19.77
C PRO A 38 0.44 13.20 19.01
N ASP A 39 1.63 13.62 19.44
CA ASP A 39 2.39 14.70 18.77
C ASP A 39 2.92 14.25 17.41
N GLU A 40 3.46 13.04 17.31
CA GLU A 40 3.92 12.47 16.03
C GLU A 40 2.76 12.30 15.06
N ILE A 41 1.61 11.79 15.53
CA ILE A 41 0.38 11.69 14.72
C ILE A 41 -0.04 13.08 14.24
N ALA A 42 -0.04 14.08 15.12
CA ALA A 42 -0.40 15.45 14.77
C ALA A 42 0.53 16.05 13.70
N LYS A 43 1.85 15.77 13.75
CA LYS A 43 2.81 16.18 12.72
C LYS A 43 2.49 15.54 11.35
N ILE A 44 2.19 14.25 11.34
CA ILE A 44 1.79 13.53 10.12
C ILE A 44 0.47 14.09 9.57
N GLN A 45 -0.51 14.32 10.45
CA GLN A 45 -1.81 14.88 10.03
C GLN A 45 -1.68 16.28 9.45
N ARG A 46 -0.80 17.14 10.00
CA ARG A 46 -0.51 18.46 9.42
C ARG A 46 0.19 18.36 8.06
N PHE A 47 1.11 17.39 7.89
CA PHE A 47 1.71 17.11 6.58
C PHE A 47 0.64 16.69 5.56
N ILE A 48 -0.29 15.82 5.93
CA ILE A 48 -1.43 15.44 5.09
C ILE A 48 -2.32 16.66 4.81
N ALA A 49 -2.63 17.47 5.81
CA ALA A 49 -3.52 18.64 5.66
C ALA A 49 -2.98 19.68 4.68
N ARG A 50 -1.66 19.87 4.60
CA ARG A 50 -1.02 20.78 3.65
C ARG A 50 -0.79 20.22 2.25
N GLY A 51 -1.27 19.00 1.96
CA GLY A 51 -1.19 18.39 0.63
C GLY A 51 0.05 17.52 0.41
N GLY A 52 0.71 17.05 1.47
CA GLY A 52 1.84 16.12 1.37
C GLY A 52 1.42 14.77 0.78
N ASN A 53 2.23 14.23 -0.12
CA ASN A 53 2.01 12.93 -0.74
C ASN A 53 2.57 11.80 0.13
N MET A 54 1.91 10.62 0.14
CA MET A 54 2.32 9.53 1.01
C MET A 54 2.13 8.14 0.40
N ILE A 55 2.93 7.20 0.90
CA ILE A 55 2.64 5.77 0.87
C ILE A 55 2.49 5.31 2.32
N ILE A 56 1.38 4.66 2.64
CA ILE A 56 1.09 4.10 3.96
C ILE A 56 0.81 2.61 3.77
N ALA A 57 1.63 1.75 4.38
CA ALA A 57 1.49 0.31 4.27
C ALA A 57 1.40 -0.32 5.67
N CYS A 58 0.37 -1.16 5.85
CA CYS A 58 0.13 -1.90 7.08
C CYS A 58 0.69 -3.31 6.98
N GLU A 59 0.78 -3.98 8.12
CA GLU A 59 1.06 -5.40 8.26
C GLU A 59 0.01 -6.05 9.17
N PRO A 60 -0.24 -7.36 9.04
CA PRO A 60 -1.06 -8.09 9.98
C PRO A 60 -0.61 -7.87 11.43
N ARG A 61 -1.55 -7.70 12.33
CA ARG A 61 -1.36 -7.39 13.77
C ARG A 61 -0.82 -5.98 14.05
N ARG A 62 -0.69 -5.13 13.01
CA ARG A 62 -0.29 -3.71 13.13
C ARG A 62 -1.45 -2.73 12.97
N GLN A 63 -2.64 -3.23 12.67
CA GLN A 63 -3.83 -2.41 12.44
C GLN A 63 -4.11 -1.40 13.58
N PRO A 64 -4.02 -1.78 14.88
CA PRO A 64 -4.24 -0.82 15.96
C PRO A 64 -3.21 0.32 16.00
N LEU A 65 -1.98 0.08 15.52
CA LEU A 65 -0.92 1.08 15.44
C LEU A 65 -1.11 2.02 14.24
N MET A 66 -1.68 1.50 13.15
CA MET A 66 -1.79 2.20 11.87
C MET A 66 -3.12 2.95 11.71
N ASN A 67 -4.21 2.44 12.29
CA ASN A 67 -5.54 3.06 12.15
C ASN A 67 -5.59 4.54 12.56
N PRO A 68 -4.92 5.00 13.65
CA PRO A 68 -4.88 6.43 13.99
C PRO A 68 -4.26 7.33 12.91
N LEU A 69 -3.46 6.78 11.99
CA LEU A 69 -2.85 7.53 10.89
C LEU A 69 -3.80 7.69 9.71
N VAL A 70 -4.69 6.71 9.47
CA VAL A 70 -5.52 6.62 8.26
C VAL A 70 -7.00 6.96 8.51
N GLU A 71 -7.39 7.10 9.76
CA GLU A 71 -8.75 7.46 10.16
C GLU A 71 -9.29 8.68 9.40
N ASN A 72 -8.50 9.75 9.33
CA ASN A 72 -8.86 10.98 8.63
C ASN A 72 -8.73 10.90 7.10
N LEU A 73 -8.32 9.76 6.58
CA LEU A 73 -8.26 9.46 5.15
C LEU A 73 -9.50 8.69 4.66
N GLY A 74 -10.41 8.34 5.59
CA GLY A 74 -11.58 7.50 5.28
C GLY A 74 -11.22 6.05 5.03
N ILE A 75 -10.12 5.56 5.58
CA ILE A 75 -9.66 4.17 5.48
C ILE A 75 -9.63 3.54 6.89
N THR A 76 -9.95 2.26 6.93
CA THR A 76 -9.74 1.42 8.12
C THR A 76 -9.02 0.14 7.70
N PHE A 77 -7.95 -0.19 8.40
CA PHE A 77 -7.33 -1.52 8.35
C PHE A 77 -8.11 -2.45 9.28
N MET A 78 -8.73 -3.46 8.72
CA MET A 78 -9.56 -4.41 9.48
C MET A 78 -8.71 -5.41 10.25
N PRO A 79 -9.16 -5.88 11.43
CA PRO A 79 -8.52 -7.00 12.11
C PRO A 79 -8.55 -8.24 11.23
N GLY A 80 -7.64 -9.20 11.49
CA GLY A 80 -7.54 -10.43 10.72
C GLY A 80 -6.44 -10.36 9.67
N ILE A 81 -6.40 -11.39 8.84
CA ILE A 81 -5.45 -11.55 7.72
C ILE A 81 -6.24 -12.00 6.51
N VAL A 82 -6.06 -11.35 5.38
CA VAL A 82 -6.72 -11.75 4.15
C VAL A 82 -6.09 -13.02 3.61
N VAL A 83 -6.93 -13.99 3.28
CA VAL A 83 -6.52 -15.28 2.74
C VAL A 83 -7.29 -15.61 1.46
N GLU A 84 -6.61 -16.32 0.57
CA GLU A 84 -7.18 -16.88 -0.66
C GLU A 84 -6.43 -18.15 -1.03
N GLU A 85 -7.13 -19.24 -1.32
CA GLU A 85 -6.49 -20.49 -1.70
C GLU A 85 -5.81 -20.36 -3.07
N THR A 86 -4.50 -20.57 -3.09
CA THR A 86 -3.69 -20.66 -4.30
C THR A 86 -2.86 -21.93 -4.25
N GLU A 87 -3.00 -22.80 -5.26
CA GLU A 87 -2.29 -24.08 -5.31
C GLU A 87 -0.76 -23.88 -5.18
N GLY A 88 -0.16 -24.62 -4.25
CA GLY A 88 1.29 -24.57 -3.99
C GLY A 88 1.77 -23.43 -3.10
N TYR A 89 0.87 -22.60 -2.56
CA TYR A 89 1.20 -21.49 -1.69
C TYR A 89 0.40 -21.50 -0.39
N ALA A 90 0.95 -20.89 0.65
CA ALA A 90 0.19 -20.66 1.88
C ALA A 90 -1.00 -19.73 1.63
N PRO A 91 -2.14 -19.90 2.30
CA PRO A 91 -3.35 -19.13 2.03
C PRO A 91 -3.20 -17.61 2.19
N ASN A 92 -2.30 -17.16 3.04
CA ASN A 92 -1.97 -15.76 3.23
C ASN A 92 -0.95 -15.20 2.22
N GLN A 93 -0.41 -16.03 1.33
CA GLN A 93 0.40 -15.59 0.19
C GLN A 93 -0.53 -15.25 -0.97
N LEU A 94 -0.91 -13.99 -1.05
CA LEU A 94 -1.86 -13.53 -2.05
C LEU A 94 -1.20 -13.17 -3.39
N PHE A 95 -1.95 -13.39 -4.47
CA PHE A 95 -1.58 -12.98 -5.82
C PHE A 95 -2.74 -12.23 -6.45
N VAL A 96 -2.70 -10.91 -6.38
CA VAL A 96 -3.83 -10.05 -6.71
C VAL A 96 -3.68 -9.37 -8.06
N ASN A 97 -4.79 -9.16 -8.74
CA ASN A 97 -4.83 -8.53 -10.04
C ASN A 97 -5.06 -7.02 -9.90
N PRO A 98 -4.57 -6.20 -10.84
CA PRO A 98 -5.04 -4.83 -10.95
C PRO A 98 -6.54 -4.82 -11.26
N THR A 99 -7.27 -3.91 -10.64
CA THR A 99 -8.70 -3.71 -10.90
C THR A 99 -8.94 -3.06 -12.26
N GLU A 100 -10.18 -3.07 -12.72
CA GLU A 100 -10.56 -2.39 -13.95
C GLU A 100 -10.29 -0.88 -13.89
N THR A 101 -10.48 -0.27 -12.73
CA THR A 101 -10.11 1.13 -12.45
C THR A 101 -8.61 1.36 -12.64
N ALA A 102 -7.78 0.51 -12.02
CA ALA A 102 -6.32 0.61 -12.14
C ALA A 102 -5.86 0.47 -13.60
N ILE A 103 -6.38 -0.51 -14.32
CA ILE A 103 -6.07 -0.77 -15.73
C ILE A 103 -6.46 0.43 -16.61
N THR A 104 -7.58 1.07 -16.33
CA THR A 104 -8.07 2.21 -17.11
C THR A 104 -7.27 3.48 -16.84
N GLU A 105 -6.87 3.70 -15.59
CA GLU A 105 -6.26 4.95 -15.15
C GLU A 105 -4.72 4.96 -15.26
N ASN A 106 -4.06 3.79 -15.36
CA ASN A 106 -2.61 3.69 -15.32
C ASN A 106 -2.05 2.69 -16.34
N LYS A 107 -1.09 3.15 -17.17
CA LYS A 107 -0.48 2.35 -18.25
C LYS A 107 0.34 1.16 -17.73
N GLY A 108 1.02 1.29 -16.59
CA GLY A 108 1.77 0.21 -15.97
C GLY A 108 0.85 -0.91 -15.51
N TYR A 109 -0.25 -0.55 -14.85
CA TYR A 109 -1.25 -1.53 -14.40
C TYR A 109 -2.04 -2.14 -15.57
N TYR A 110 -2.30 -1.37 -16.64
CA TYR A 110 -2.82 -1.93 -17.89
C TYR A 110 -1.88 -3.02 -18.46
N THR A 111 -0.58 -2.76 -18.43
CA THR A 111 0.42 -3.72 -18.91
C THR A 111 0.43 -4.98 -18.03
N MET A 112 0.37 -4.83 -16.71
CA MET A 112 0.22 -5.96 -15.79
C MET A 112 -1.00 -6.81 -16.14
N GLY A 113 -2.19 -6.19 -16.23
CA GLY A 113 -3.43 -6.89 -16.57
C GLY A 113 -3.36 -7.61 -17.92
N ARG A 114 -2.80 -6.95 -18.93
CA ARG A 114 -2.66 -7.52 -20.28
C ARG A 114 -1.78 -8.77 -20.33
N TYR A 115 -0.72 -8.81 -19.54
CA TYR A 115 0.22 -9.94 -19.49
C TYR A 115 -0.08 -10.93 -18.36
N GLY A 116 -1.18 -10.73 -17.63
CA GLY A 116 -1.56 -11.59 -16.52
C GLY A 116 -0.60 -11.53 -15.33
N SER A 117 0.21 -10.47 -15.23
CA SER A 117 1.10 -10.28 -14.08
C SER A 117 0.31 -9.83 -12.86
N LYS A 118 0.65 -10.37 -11.71
CA LYS A 118 -0.03 -10.12 -10.43
C LYS A 118 0.88 -9.36 -9.48
N LEU A 119 0.28 -8.75 -8.48
CA LEU A 119 0.97 -8.27 -7.31
C LEU A 119 1.05 -9.40 -6.28
N SER A 120 2.24 -9.71 -5.78
CA SER A 120 2.46 -10.67 -4.70
C SER A 120 2.40 -9.95 -3.36
N MET A 121 1.58 -10.44 -2.44
CA MET A 121 1.36 -9.85 -1.12
C MET A 121 1.46 -10.96 -0.05
N PRO A 122 2.63 -11.11 0.63
CA PRO A 122 2.87 -12.17 1.61
C PRO A 122 2.29 -11.82 2.99
N GLY A 123 1.01 -11.73 3.09
CA GLY A 123 0.28 -11.38 4.31
C GLY A 123 -0.29 -9.96 4.24
N ALA A 124 -1.58 -9.86 4.02
CA ALA A 124 -2.23 -8.57 3.87
C ALA A 124 -3.41 -8.39 4.83
N VAL A 125 -3.71 -7.15 5.17
CA VAL A 125 -4.91 -6.75 5.90
C VAL A 125 -5.92 -6.14 4.95
N GLU A 126 -7.19 -6.37 5.22
CA GLU A 126 -8.30 -5.79 4.48
C GLU A 126 -8.37 -4.27 4.68
N LEU A 127 -8.59 -3.54 3.58
CA LEU A 127 -8.88 -2.11 3.59
C LEU A 127 -10.37 -1.87 3.44
N VAL A 128 -10.98 -1.23 4.42
CA VAL A 128 -12.36 -0.74 4.31
C VAL A 128 -12.34 0.74 4.00
N LEU A 129 -13.05 1.11 2.92
CA LEU A 129 -13.24 2.49 2.51
C LEU A 129 -14.51 3.01 3.19
N ASN A 130 -14.33 4.00 4.07
CA ASN A 130 -15.43 4.72 4.71
C ASN A 130 -15.84 5.93 3.87
N ASP A 131 -16.97 6.55 4.19
CA ASP A 131 -17.43 7.74 3.50
C ASP A 131 -16.41 8.89 3.60
N SER A 132 -16.24 9.54 2.49
CA SER A 132 -15.21 10.48 2.09
C SER A 132 -14.77 11.50 3.13
N CYS A 133 -13.51 11.43 3.53
CA CYS A 133 -12.80 12.55 4.16
C CYS A 133 -12.31 13.58 3.11
N GLY A 134 -13.10 13.81 2.06
CA GLY A 134 -12.77 14.73 0.97
C GLY A 134 -11.83 14.15 -0.10
N PHE A 135 -11.55 12.87 -0.06
CA PHE A 135 -10.77 12.18 -1.09
C PHE A 135 -11.66 11.45 -2.10
N LYS A 136 -11.25 11.45 -3.35
CA LYS A 136 -11.68 10.46 -4.33
C LYS A 136 -10.81 9.22 -4.13
N SER A 137 -11.42 8.08 -3.79
CA SER A 137 -10.75 6.81 -3.62
C SER A 137 -10.84 5.96 -4.89
N SER A 138 -9.76 5.26 -5.22
CA SER A 138 -9.71 4.26 -6.30
C SER A 138 -9.06 2.99 -5.76
N VAL A 139 -9.77 1.86 -5.78
CA VAL A 139 -9.19 0.56 -5.49
C VAL A 139 -8.32 0.15 -6.67
N LEU A 140 -7.03 -0.02 -6.45
CA LEU A 140 -6.06 -0.37 -7.50
C LEU A 140 -5.83 -1.88 -7.60
N PHE A 141 -5.75 -2.56 -6.45
CA PHE A 141 -5.60 -4.00 -6.39
C PHE A 141 -6.57 -4.59 -5.38
N ALA A 142 -7.16 -5.72 -5.73
CA ALA A 142 -8.09 -6.45 -4.90
C ALA A 142 -7.94 -7.96 -5.15
N THR A 143 -8.36 -8.75 -4.18
CA THR A 143 -8.46 -10.20 -4.30
C THR A 143 -9.56 -10.62 -5.28
N THR A 144 -9.66 -11.90 -5.57
CA THR A 144 -10.87 -12.46 -6.20
C THR A 144 -12.01 -12.54 -5.18
N ALA A 145 -13.21 -12.85 -5.67
CA ALA A 145 -14.39 -13.04 -4.80
C ALA A 145 -14.35 -14.33 -3.94
N LYS A 146 -13.23 -15.07 -3.97
CA LYS A 146 -13.03 -16.29 -3.16
C LYS A 146 -12.24 -16.02 -1.88
N ALA A 147 -11.62 -14.84 -1.75
CA ALA A 147 -10.87 -14.46 -0.57
C ALA A 147 -11.82 -14.13 0.60
N TRP A 148 -11.29 -14.21 1.80
CA TRP A 148 -11.95 -13.71 3.00
C TRP A 148 -10.94 -13.16 3.99
N ASN A 149 -11.42 -12.42 4.97
CA ASN A 149 -10.61 -11.91 6.06
C ASN A 149 -10.67 -12.88 7.23
N GLU A 150 -9.64 -13.71 7.40
CA GLU A 150 -9.52 -14.74 8.43
C GLU A 150 -9.24 -14.11 9.80
N GLN A 151 -10.08 -14.42 10.77
CA GLN A 151 -10.05 -13.84 12.12
C GLN A 151 -9.39 -14.76 13.16
N GLN A 152 -9.30 -16.04 12.92
CA GLN A 152 -8.98 -17.03 13.94
C GLN A 152 -7.64 -17.74 13.75
N THR A 153 -7.28 -18.06 12.52
CA THR A 153 -6.06 -18.82 12.22
C THR A 153 -4.83 -17.95 12.40
N THR A 154 -3.84 -18.47 13.13
CA THR A 154 -2.56 -17.77 13.41
C THR A 154 -1.36 -18.43 12.72
N ASP A 155 -1.49 -19.69 12.31
CA ASP A 155 -0.46 -20.46 11.61
C ASP A 155 -1.04 -21.02 10.31
N PHE A 156 -0.63 -20.42 9.18
CA PHE A 156 -1.10 -20.81 7.84
C PHE A 156 -0.27 -21.94 7.20
N VAL A 157 0.72 -22.46 7.90
CA VAL A 157 1.52 -23.59 7.43
C VAL A 157 0.82 -24.90 7.80
N ASP A 158 0.37 -25.01 9.05
CA ASP A 158 -0.27 -26.21 9.60
C ASP A 158 -1.80 -26.11 9.63
N ASP A 159 -2.33 -24.89 9.75
CA ASP A 159 -3.76 -24.63 9.79
C ASP A 159 -4.31 -24.41 8.38
N LYS A 160 -5.44 -25.07 8.10
CA LYS A 160 -6.24 -24.76 6.91
C LYS A 160 -7.37 -23.82 7.31
N PRO A 161 -7.28 -22.54 6.93
CA PRO A 161 -8.35 -21.61 7.24
C PRO A 161 -9.63 -22.01 6.51
N GLU A 162 -10.75 -21.92 7.21
CA GLU A 162 -12.09 -22.15 6.67
C GLU A 162 -12.98 -20.99 7.11
N ILE A 163 -13.83 -20.52 6.19
CA ILE A 163 -14.75 -19.41 6.49
C ILE A 163 -15.63 -19.77 7.69
N ASN A 164 -15.56 -18.97 8.73
CA ASN A 164 -16.42 -19.04 9.90
C ASN A 164 -17.47 -17.91 9.87
N PRO A 165 -18.74 -18.20 9.50
CA PRO A 165 -19.77 -17.17 9.45
C PRO A 165 -20.11 -16.57 10.83
N GLU A 166 -19.80 -17.26 11.93
CA GLU A 166 -20.06 -16.76 13.30
C GLU A 166 -19.15 -15.59 13.67
N THR A 167 -17.96 -15.48 13.05
CA THR A 167 -17.06 -14.34 13.19
C THR A 167 -17.34 -13.22 12.20
N GLY A 168 -18.33 -13.41 11.31
CA GLY A 168 -18.66 -12.48 10.24
C GLY A 168 -17.84 -12.67 8.97
N GLU A 169 -17.03 -13.72 8.91
CA GLU A 169 -16.26 -14.05 7.71
C GLU A 169 -17.16 -14.44 6.54
N LYS A 170 -16.82 -13.92 5.39
CA LYS A 170 -17.50 -14.24 4.11
C LYS A 170 -16.53 -14.08 2.96
N ALA A 171 -16.73 -14.89 1.93
CA ALA A 171 -15.99 -14.70 0.68
C ALA A 171 -16.42 -13.42 -0.01
N ASP A 172 -15.43 -12.61 -0.40
CA ASP A 172 -15.65 -11.35 -1.11
C ASP A 172 -14.36 -10.90 -1.84
N SER A 173 -14.51 -9.96 -2.76
CA SER A 173 -13.36 -9.26 -3.34
C SER A 173 -12.90 -8.16 -2.39
N ILE A 174 -11.71 -8.31 -1.83
CA ILE A 174 -11.18 -7.47 -0.75
C ILE A 174 -10.17 -6.47 -1.31
N PRO A 175 -10.37 -5.15 -1.08
CA PRO A 175 -9.41 -4.13 -1.43
C PRO A 175 -8.11 -4.27 -0.65
N LEU A 176 -6.96 -4.22 -1.34
CA LEU A 176 -5.63 -4.33 -0.72
C LEU A 176 -4.69 -3.16 -1.05
N VAL A 177 -4.90 -2.49 -2.16
CA VAL A 177 -4.19 -1.24 -2.49
C VAL A 177 -5.19 -0.20 -2.97
N VAL A 178 -5.20 0.94 -2.30
CA VAL A 178 -6.11 2.05 -2.58
C VAL A 178 -5.30 3.31 -2.84
N ARG A 179 -5.68 4.07 -3.86
CA ARG A 179 -5.18 5.42 -4.11
C ARG A 179 -6.24 6.44 -3.73
N LEU A 180 -5.82 7.44 -2.97
CA LEU A 180 -6.64 8.58 -2.55
C LEU A 180 -6.14 9.84 -3.25
N ILE A 181 -7.05 10.62 -3.82
CA ILE A 181 -6.74 11.88 -4.51
C ILE A 181 -7.67 12.97 -4.00
N ARG A 182 -7.12 14.14 -3.70
CA ARG A 182 -7.89 15.37 -3.48
C ARG A 182 -7.11 16.60 -3.91
N GLN A 183 -7.82 17.71 -4.09
CA GLN A 183 -7.21 19.00 -4.34
C GLN A 183 -6.93 19.73 -3.02
N VAL A 184 -5.71 20.24 -2.85
CA VAL A 184 -5.30 21.07 -1.71
C VAL A 184 -4.62 22.33 -2.27
N GLY A 185 -5.33 23.46 -2.30
CA GLY A 185 -4.89 24.65 -3.04
C GLY A 185 -4.72 24.32 -4.53
N ASP A 186 -3.57 24.65 -5.06
CA ASP A 186 -3.22 24.40 -6.47
C ASP A 186 -2.57 23.02 -6.71
N LYS A 187 -2.43 22.19 -5.66
CA LYS A 187 -1.80 20.87 -5.73
C LYS A 187 -2.84 19.75 -5.67
N GLU A 188 -2.68 18.75 -6.51
CA GLU A 188 -3.39 17.47 -6.37
C GLU A 188 -2.60 16.57 -5.41
N GLN A 189 -3.13 16.35 -4.22
CA GLN A 189 -2.56 15.42 -3.24
C GLN A 189 -2.88 13.99 -3.63
N ARG A 190 -1.90 13.10 -3.50
CA ARG A 190 -2.02 11.66 -3.77
C ARG A 190 -1.48 10.86 -2.60
N ILE A 191 -2.27 9.90 -2.12
CA ILE A 191 -1.86 8.99 -1.04
C ILE A 191 -2.16 7.56 -1.48
N TYR A 192 -1.16 6.69 -1.37
CA TYR A 192 -1.31 5.25 -1.55
C TYR A 192 -1.45 4.60 -0.18
N VAL A 193 -2.48 3.76 -0.02
CA VAL A 193 -2.69 2.96 1.18
C VAL A 193 -2.66 1.50 0.78
N CYS A 194 -1.80 0.71 1.43
CA CYS A 194 -1.55 -0.68 1.13
C CYS A 194 -1.77 -1.56 2.37
N GLY A 195 -2.41 -2.70 2.20
CA GLY A 195 -2.64 -3.67 3.27
C GLY A 195 -1.44 -4.55 3.60
N ASP A 196 -0.34 -4.42 2.88
CA ASP A 196 0.87 -5.23 3.04
C ASP A 196 2.10 -4.36 2.73
N ALA A 197 3.03 -4.23 3.67
CA ALA A 197 4.28 -3.51 3.47
C ALA A 197 5.35 -4.39 2.81
N ASP A 198 5.31 -5.69 3.05
CA ASP A 198 6.27 -6.66 2.51
C ASP A 198 6.17 -6.78 0.99
N CYS A 199 5.02 -6.47 0.40
CA CYS A 199 4.87 -6.44 -1.06
C CYS A 199 5.80 -5.42 -1.75
N MET A 200 6.32 -4.43 -1.02
CA MET A 200 7.30 -3.45 -1.48
C MET A 200 8.74 -3.77 -1.05
N ALA A 201 8.96 -4.87 -0.33
CA ALA A 201 10.29 -5.28 0.12
C ALA A 201 11.14 -5.80 -1.04
N ASN A 202 12.46 -5.65 -0.92
CA ASN A 202 13.42 -6.13 -1.94
C ASN A 202 13.27 -7.63 -2.24
N SER A 203 12.90 -8.45 -1.26
CA SER A 203 12.61 -9.86 -1.43
C SER A 203 11.51 -10.08 -2.47
N GLU A 204 10.37 -9.39 -2.33
CA GLU A 204 9.25 -9.52 -3.27
C GLU A 204 9.54 -8.91 -4.65
N LEU A 205 10.35 -7.86 -4.71
CA LEU A 205 10.75 -7.24 -5.98
C LEU A 205 11.65 -8.14 -6.83
N THR A 206 12.40 -9.05 -6.21
CA THR A 206 13.40 -9.89 -6.88
C THR A 206 13.01 -11.37 -6.93
N THR A 207 11.97 -11.78 -6.20
CA THR A 207 11.52 -13.17 -6.18
C THR A 207 10.92 -13.55 -7.54
N ASN A 208 11.50 -14.58 -8.16
CA ASN A 208 10.96 -15.20 -9.35
C ASN A 208 10.14 -16.44 -8.97
N ARG A 209 8.88 -16.44 -9.35
CA ARG A 209 7.97 -17.58 -9.18
C ARG A 209 7.72 -18.20 -10.55
N ASN A 210 8.23 -19.44 -10.74
CA ASN A 210 8.27 -20.09 -12.06
C ASN A 210 6.91 -20.28 -12.73
N ASP A 211 5.85 -20.33 -11.94
CA ASP A 211 4.47 -20.64 -12.33
C ASP A 211 3.54 -19.42 -12.26
N LEU A 212 3.98 -18.33 -11.62
CA LEU A 212 3.21 -17.10 -11.49
C LEU A 212 4.03 -15.89 -11.90
N SER A 213 3.53 -15.14 -12.89
CA SER A 213 4.11 -13.86 -13.24
C SER A 213 3.73 -12.81 -12.19
N THR A 214 4.72 -12.26 -11.48
CA THR A 214 4.53 -11.17 -10.52
C THR A 214 5.29 -9.93 -10.94
N SER A 215 4.77 -8.75 -10.61
CA SER A 215 5.39 -7.47 -10.98
C SER A 215 5.21 -6.41 -9.88
N ASN A 216 5.70 -6.71 -8.68
CA ASN A 216 5.67 -5.78 -7.54
C ASN A 216 6.44 -4.48 -7.84
N PHE A 217 7.50 -4.58 -8.65
CA PHE A 217 8.24 -3.41 -9.10
C PHE A 217 7.37 -2.40 -9.85
N THR A 218 6.35 -2.87 -10.58
CA THR A 218 5.42 -1.97 -11.29
C THR A 218 4.60 -1.15 -10.29
N LEU A 219 4.09 -1.73 -9.20
CA LEU A 219 3.39 -0.97 -8.16
C LEU A 219 4.25 0.18 -7.65
N ILE A 220 5.48 -0.10 -7.24
CA ILE A 220 6.39 0.89 -6.67
C ILE A 220 6.71 1.97 -7.70
N THR A 221 7.04 1.58 -8.92
CA THR A 221 7.40 2.51 -9.98
C THR A 221 6.25 3.45 -10.32
N GLU A 222 5.04 2.92 -10.48
CA GLU A 222 3.87 3.73 -10.80
C GLU A 222 3.45 4.62 -9.62
N ALA A 223 3.52 4.09 -8.37
CA ALA A 223 3.25 4.90 -7.19
C ALA A 223 4.19 6.12 -7.10
N PHE A 224 5.51 5.91 -7.19
CA PHE A 224 6.46 7.01 -7.14
C PHE A 224 6.36 7.95 -8.35
N ARG A 225 6.01 7.45 -9.53
CA ARG A 225 5.74 8.28 -10.71
C ARG A 225 4.55 9.21 -10.47
N GLU A 226 3.47 8.70 -9.93
CA GLU A 226 2.28 9.50 -9.62
C GLU A 226 2.54 10.48 -8.48
N LEU A 227 3.17 10.04 -7.38
CA LEU A 227 3.47 10.88 -6.21
C LEU A 227 4.47 12.00 -6.52
N SER A 228 5.33 11.81 -7.52
CA SER A 228 6.28 12.83 -8.01
C SER A 228 5.76 13.63 -9.21
N TYR A 229 4.47 13.55 -9.53
CA TYR A 229 3.87 14.24 -10.68
C TYR A 229 4.58 13.98 -12.01
N ASN A 230 4.97 12.72 -12.24
CA ASN A 230 5.73 12.24 -13.40
C ASN A 230 7.17 12.81 -13.52
N GLN A 231 7.73 13.31 -12.43
CA GLN A 231 9.17 13.70 -12.39
C GLN A 231 10.08 12.49 -12.16
N PHE A 232 9.53 11.32 -11.86
CA PHE A 232 10.26 10.06 -11.74
C PHE A 232 10.01 9.15 -12.96
N PRO A 233 11.02 8.46 -13.48
CA PRO A 233 12.44 8.65 -13.15
C PRO A 233 12.91 10.05 -13.55
N VAL A 234 13.73 10.65 -12.70
CA VAL A 234 14.37 11.93 -13.04
C VAL A 234 15.09 11.74 -14.38
N ASN A 235 14.91 12.68 -15.31
CA ASN A 235 15.60 12.65 -16.57
C ASN A 235 17.11 12.59 -16.31
N ASP A 236 17.70 11.47 -16.64
CA ASP A 236 19.00 11.08 -16.17
C ASP A 236 19.97 11.17 -17.36
N ASP A 237 20.82 12.17 -17.36
CA ASP A 237 21.89 12.33 -18.32
C ASP A 237 23.02 11.27 -18.15
N ARG A 238 22.76 10.22 -17.36
CA ARG A 238 23.68 9.10 -17.26
C ARG A 238 23.79 8.39 -18.61
N PRO A 239 25.02 8.14 -19.10
CA PRO A 239 25.19 7.32 -20.30
C PRO A 239 24.46 6.00 -20.15
N HIS A 240 23.68 5.65 -21.14
CA HIS A 240 23.03 4.35 -21.16
C HIS A 240 24.12 3.27 -21.14
N PRO A 241 23.98 2.16 -20.36
CA PRO A 241 25.03 1.13 -20.26
C PRO A 241 25.39 0.48 -21.60
N TYR A 242 24.75 0.86 -22.70
CA TYR A 242 25.00 0.39 -24.06
C TYR A 242 25.33 1.55 -25.03
N ASP A 243 25.61 2.76 -24.55
CA ASP A 243 26.11 3.89 -25.36
C ASP A 243 27.63 3.88 -25.46
#